data_3333d4d5e905734f4f2dc4141d796981
#
_entry.id   3333d4d5e905734f4f2dc4141d796981
#
_cell.length_a   1.000
_cell.length_b   1.000
_cell.length_c   1.000
_cell.angle_alpha   90.00
_cell.angle_beta   90.00
_cell.angle_gamma   90.00
#
_symmetry.space_group_name_H-M   'P 1'
#
loop_
_entity.id
_entity.type
_entity.pdbx_description
1 polymer ?
#
loop_
_entity_poly.entity_id
_entity_poly.type
_entity_poly.pdbx_seq_one_letter_code
_entity_poly.pdbx_strand_id
1 'polypeptide(L)'
;LILSLCPTGKDCFAALGDNGLFYYDAGKDEVRIPDTRKDKYYKSGIKYFGLLTDARGLQWFATEDGIRIWDKKTERLYLLTMSEGLPNNTVSSILEDCDGVVWASTLNGICKIIPREEGKGGYHFSVVAFGVPDGLQSGMFYDHAALKAKNGMLYFGGAHGFNYFNPGHMVCEEAANRPILTGLSIFNTPSGWEKNMRTCRFVCPHDPYGQDRTSL
;
A
#
# COMPACT_ATOMS: atom_id res chain seq x y z
N LEU A 1 7.65 14.52 18.51
CA LEU A 1 8.36 13.29 18.13
C LEU A 1 8.47 13.22 16.61
N ILE A 2 9.62 12.78 16.07
CA ILE A 2 9.76 12.45 14.63
C ILE A 2 9.33 10.99 14.46
N LEU A 3 8.36 10.75 13.57
CA LEU A 3 7.76 9.45 13.33
C LEU A 3 8.35 8.78 12.08
N SER A 4 8.70 9.55 11.07
CA SER A 4 9.27 9.06 9.81
C SER A 4 10.22 10.08 9.22
N LEU A 5 11.28 9.62 8.58
CA LEU A 5 12.27 10.43 7.88
C LEU A 5 12.54 9.83 6.50
N CYS A 6 12.50 10.66 5.46
CA CYS A 6 12.73 10.23 4.08
C CYS A 6 13.67 11.21 3.37
N PRO A 7 14.76 10.77 2.75
CA PRO A 7 15.58 11.63 1.92
C PRO A 7 14.81 12.09 0.69
N THR A 8 14.87 13.39 0.38
CA THR A 8 14.20 14.00 -0.77
C THR A 8 15.18 14.64 -1.76
N GLY A 9 16.46 14.58 -1.44
CA GLY A 9 17.56 15.11 -2.23
C GLY A 9 18.90 14.88 -1.54
N LYS A 10 19.97 15.44 -2.08
CA LYS A 10 21.31 15.34 -1.55
C LYS A 10 21.33 16.00 -0.21
N ASP A 11 21.19 16.35 0.65
CA ASP A 11 21.18 17.06 1.95
C ASP A 11 19.76 17.52 2.38
N CYS A 12 18.71 17.03 1.73
CA CYS A 12 17.33 17.37 2.04
C CYS A 12 16.54 16.18 2.52
N PHE A 13 15.81 16.35 3.61
CA PHE A 13 14.98 15.31 4.20
C PHE A 13 13.56 15.84 4.40
N ALA A 14 12.59 14.98 4.11
CA ALA A 14 11.22 15.19 4.58
C ALA A 14 11.03 14.36 5.85
N ALA A 15 10.38 14.95 6.84
CA ALA A 15 10.11 14.31 8.11
C ALA A 15 8.65 14.45 8.50
N LEU A 16 8.08 13.40 9.05
CA LEU A 16 6.78 13.38 9.68
C LEU A 16 6.97 13.42 11.19
N GLY A 17 6.21 14.27 11.84
CA GLY A 17 6.15 14.34 13.29
C GLY A 17 4.72 14.54 13.78
N ASP A 18 4.55 14.61 15.09
CA ASP A 18 3.24 14.83 15.73
C ASP A 18 2.54 16.11 15.22
N ASN A 19 3.32 17.10 14.77
CA ASN A 19 2.84 18.37 14.25
C ASN A 19 2.72 18.39 12.71
N GLY A 20 2.83 17.24 12.05
CA GLY A 20 2.69 17.09 10.60
C GLY A 20 4.00 16.95 9.84
N LEU A 21 3.96 17.31 8.55
CA LEU A 21 5.08 17.21 7.62
C LEU A 21 5.98 18.45 7.69
N PHE A 22 7.28 18.24 7.68
CA PHE A 22 8.28 19.31 7.52
C PHE A 22 9.48 18.83 6.70
N TYR A 23 10.22 19.77 6.15
CA TYR A 23 11.45 19.53 5.40
C TYR A 23 12.62 20.13 6.14
N TYR A 24 13.75 19.41 6.12
CA TYR A 24 15.00 19.88 6.65
C TYR A 24 16.06 19.88 5.55
N ASP A 25 16.68 21.02 5.33
CA ASP A 25 17.83 21.19 4.43
C ASP A 25 19.11 21.23 5.29
N ALA A 26 19.86 20.14 5.31
CA ALA A 26 21.06 20.01 6.11
C ALA A 26 22.22 20.88 5.57
N GLY A 27 22.19 21.26 4.29
CA GLY A 27 23.20 22.15 3.70
C GLY A 27 23.05 23.60 4.14
N LYS A 28 21.83 24.00 4.51
CA LYS A 28 21.50 25.37 4.97
C LYS A 28 21.16 25.43 6.44
N ASP A 29 21.00 24.29 7.11
CA ASP A 29 20.47 24.19 8.49
C ASP A 29 19.09 24.87 8.65
N GLU A 30 18.21 24.67 7.67
CA GLU A 30 16.89 25.28 7.63
C GLU A 30 15.78 24.25 7.71
N VAL A 31 14.73 24.55 8.51
CA VAL A 31 13.48 23.80 8.56
C VAL A 31 12.40 24.56 7.80
N ARG A 32 11.70 23.88 6.89
CA ARG A 32 10.55 24.43 6.16
C ARG A 32 9.30 23.60 6.44
N ILE A 33 8.24 24.27 6.86
CA ILE A 33 6.91 23.70 6.95
C ILE A 33 6.17 23.95 5.63
N PRO A 34 5.51 22.91 5.03
CA PRO A 34 4.72 23.11 3.83
C PRO A 34 3.59 24.13 4.03
N ASP A 35 3.36 24.95 3.04
CA ASP A 35 2.26 25.92 3.01
C ASP A 35 1.19 25.44 2.02
N THR A 36 -0.06 25.25 2.47
CA THR A 36 -1.18 24.79 1.64
C THR A 36 -1.43 25.63 0.38
N ARG A 37 -1.00 26.88 0.40
CA ARG A 37 -1.13 27.80 -0.75
C ARG A 37 -0.05 27.63 -1.82
N LYS A 38 1.11 27.09 -1.44
CA LYS A 38 2.28 26.92 -2.29
C LYS A 38 2.53 25.44 -2.61
N ASP A 39 2.36 24.59 -1.62
CA ASP A 39 2.65 23.16 -1.69
C ASP A 39 1.36 22.38 -1.95
N LYS A 40 0.98 22.23 -3.20
CA LYS A 40 -0.28 21.56 -3.65
C LYS A 40 -0.48 20.16 -3.09
N TYR A 41 0.62 19.45 -2.82
CA TYR A 41 0.60 18.09 -2.23
C TYR A 41 0.23 18.09 -0.75
N TYR A 42 0.39 19.22 -0.06
CA TYR A 42 0.12 19.33 1.36
C TYR A 42 -1.35 19.72 1.61
N LYS A 43 -2.01 19.00 2.51
CA LYS A 43 -3.36 19.30 2.99
C LYS A 43 -3.28 19.46 4.51
N SER A 44 -3.64 20.62 5.03
CA SER A 44 -3.71 20.86 6.47
C SER A 44 -4.93 20.15 7.07
N GLY A 45 -4.85 19.82 8.35
CA GLY A 45 -5.97 19.22 9.08
C GLY A 45 -6.19 17.74 8.82
N ILE A 46 -5.27 17.06 8.12
CA ILE A 46 -5.24 15.61 8.00
C ILE A 46 -3.98 15.05 8.63
N LYS A 47 -4.06 13.78 9.06
CA LYS A 47 -2.91 13.04 9.57
C LYS A 47 -2.11 12.42 8.44
N TYR A 48 -0.80 12.46 8.59
CA TYR A 48 0.17 11.80 7.71
C TYR A 48 0.83 10.66 8.50
N PHE A 49 0.83 9.46 7.94
CA PHE A 49 1.33 8.25 8.61
C PHE A 49 2.59 7.69 7.94
N GLY A 50 2.86 8.04 6.71
CA GLY A 50 4.02 7.53 5.99
C GLY A 50 4.47 8.46 4.89
N LEU A 51 5.75 8.36 4.57
CA LEU A 51 6.42 9.15 3.55
C LEU A 51 7.41 8.27 2.81
N LEU A 52 7.37 8.33 1.49
CA LEU A 52 8.27 7.60 0.60
C LEU A 52 8.64 8.50 -0.59
N THR A 53 9.91 8.52 -0.96
CA THR A 53 10.34 8.98 -2.29
C THR A 53 10.76 7.75 -3.08
N ASP A 54 10.02 7.44 -4.15
CA ASP A 54 10.29 6.26 -4.97
C ASP A 54 11.48 6.48 -5.92
N ALA A 55 11.92 5.43 -6.59
CA ALA A 55 13.05 5.47 -7.53
C ALA A 55 12.83 6.42 -8.73
N ARG A 56 11.57 6.79 -9.04
CA ARG A 56 11.20 7.74 -10.10
C ARG A 56 11.31 9.19 -9.63
N GLY A 57 11.39 9.39 -8.30
CA GLY A 57 11.39 10.68 -7.63
C GLY A 57 9.99 11.19 -7.29
N LEU A 58 8.96 10.34 -7.41
CA LEU A 58 7.62 10.66 -6.91
C LEU A 58 7.62 10.63 -5.39
N GLN A 59 6.99 11.62 -4.79
CA GLN A 59 6.81 11.70 -3.34
C GLN A 59 5.42 11.18 -2.96
N TRP A 60 5.39 10.14 -2.14
CA TRP A 60 4.19 9.45 -1.70
C TRP A 60 3.91 9.77 -0.25
N PHE A 61 2.70 10.14 0.05
CA PHE A 61 2.25 10.48 1.40
C PHE A 61 1.08 9.58 1.77
N ALA A 62 1.31 8.67 2.72
CA ALA A 62 0.26 7.87 3.34
C ALA A 62 -0.49 8.76 4.33
N THR A 63 -1.81 8.87 4.19
CA THR A 63 -2.64 9.76 5.00
C THR A 63 -3.93 9.08 5.48
N GLU A 64 -4.68 9.73 6.35
CA GLU A 64 -6.03 9.30 6.73
C GLU A 64 -7.09 9.49 5.61
N ASP A 65 -6.72 10.21 4.53
CA ASP A 65 -7.60 10.54 3.40
C ASP A 65 -7.03 10.02 2.06
N GLY A 66 -6.45 8.82 2.08
CA GLY A 66 -5.83 8.16 0.94
C GLY A 66 -4.33 8.37 0.81
N ILE A 67 -3.82 8.09 -0.38
CA ILE A 67 -2.42 8.31 -0.75
C ILE A 67 -2.35 9.54 -1.65
N ARG A 68 -1.54 10.51 -1.25
CA ARG A 68 -1.22 11.67 -2.07
C ARG A 68 0.13 11.43 -2.74
N ILE A 69 0.22 11.61 -4.05
CA ILE A 69 1.44 11.39 -4.83
C ILE A 69 1.79 12.68 -5.54
N TRP A 70 2.96 13.22 -5.24
CA TRP A 70 3.45 14.45 -5.82
C TRP A 70 4.57 14.19 -6.83
N ASP A 71 4.34 14.59 -8.05
CA ASP A 71 5.37 14.66 -9.07
C ASP A 71 5.93 16.09 -9.14
N LYS A 72 7.12 16.27 -8.57
CA LYS A 72 7.80 17.57 -8.54
C LYS A 72 8.22 18.05 -9.95
N LYS A 73 8.46 17.13 -10.88
CA LYS A 73 8.92 17.47 -12.24
C LYS A 73 7.82 18.11 -13.08
N THR A 74 6.61 17.58 -12.96
CA THR A 74 5.42 18.05 -13.71
C THR A 74 4.47 18.90 -12.88
N GLU A 75 4.76 19.08 -11.59
CA GLU A 75 3.90 19.76 -10.61
C GLU A 75 2.47 19.17 -10.56
N ARG A 76 2.35 17.86 -10.73
CA ARG A 76 1.08 17.14 -10.68
C ARG A 76 0.91 16.46 -9.32
N LEU A 77 -0.32 16.57 -8.83
CA LEU A 77 -0.78 15.83 -7.67
C LEU A 77 -1.75 14.75 -8.13
N TYR A 78 -1.50 13.51 -7.69
CA TYR A 78 -2.42 12.40 -7.83
C TYR A 78 -2.96 12.03 -6.44
N LEU A 79 -4.20 11.57 -6.41
CA LEU A 79 -4.85 11.12 -5.19
C LEU A 79 -5.38 9.71 -5.44
N LEU A 80 -5.00 8.76 -4.60
CA LEU A 80 -5.56 7.42 -4.59
C LEU A 80 -6.40 7.25 -3.33
N THR A 81 -7.64 6.82 -3.53
CA THR A 81 -8.62 6.55 -2.48
C THR A 81 -9.28 5.19 -2.72
N MET A 82 -10.30 4.85 -1.96
CA MET A 82 -11.11 3.67 -2.23
C MET A 82 -11.75 3.71 -3.62
N SER A 83 -11.98 4.89 -4.21
CA SER A 83 -12.49 5.04 -5.58
C SER A 83 -11.49 4.52 -6.63
N GLU A 84 -10.21 4.63 -6.36
CA GLU A 84 -9.12 4.13 -7.21
C GLU A 84 -8.68 2.70 -6.83
N GLY A 85 -9.35 2.07 -5.85
CA GLY A 85 -9.16 0.68 -5.48
C GLY A 85 -8.36 0.44 -4.18
N LEU A 86 -8.12 1.46 -3.36
CA LEU A 86 -7.54 1.22 -2.03
C LEU A 86 -8.51 0.41 -1.15
N PRO A 87 -8.01 -0.51 -0.30
CA PRO A 87 -8.86 -1.25 0.65
C PRO A 87 -9.52 -0.36 1.70
N ASN A 88 -8.87 0.76 2.05
CA ASN A 88 -9.36 1.78 2.97
C ASN A 88 -8.63 3.10 2.73
N ASN A 89 -9.27 4.24 3.01
CA ASN A 89 -8.64 5.56 2.86
C ASN A 89 -7.58 5.86 3.92
N THR A 90 -7.67 5.26 5.10
CA THR A 90 -6.62 5.42 6.12
C THR A 90 -5.47 4.48 5.82
N VAL A 91 -4.37 5.06 5.36
CA VAL A 91 -3.16 4.34 4.90
C VAL A 91 -2.09 4.43 5.97
N SER A 92 -1.77 3.31 6.59
CA SER A 92 -0.90 3.22 7.77
C SER A 92 0.59 3.22 7.45
N SER A 93 0.99 2.57 6.36
CA SER A 93 2.41 2.49 5.96
C SER A 93 2.54 2.32 4.45
N ILE A 94 3.72 2.69 3.92
CA ILE A 94 4.00 2.65 2.49
C ILE A 94 5.46 2.23 2.26
N LEU A 95 5.69 1.30 1.34
CA LEU A 95 7.01 0.77 0.96
C LEU A 95 7.11 0.65 -0.56
N GLU A 96 8.34 0.79 -1.10
CA GLU A 96 8.66 0.44 -2.48
C GLU A 96 9.46 -0.87 -2.51
N ASP A 97 9.06 -1.81 -3.37
CA ASP A 97 9.82 -3.05 -3.56
C ASP A 97 11.05 -2.86 -4.49
N CYS A 98 11.69 -3.97 -4.89
CA CYS A 98 12.87 -3.92 -5.73
C CYS A 98 12.55 -3.64 -7.21
N ASP A 99 11.31 -3.85 -7.62
CA ASP A 99 10.82 -3.64 -8.99
C ASP A 99 10.16 -2.26 -9.18
N GLY A 100 10.20 -1.43 -8.12
CA GLY A 100 9.62 -0.10 -8.12
C GLY A 100 8.09 -0.09 -8.01
N VAL A 101 7.50 -1.19 -7.54
CA VAL A 101 6.09 -1.27 -7.20
C VAL A 101 5.91 -0.78 -5.77
N VAL A 102 4.89 0.01 -5.55
CA VAL A 102 4.58 0.55 -4.22
C VAL A 102 3.53 -0.32 -3.53
N TRP A 103 3.78 -0.60 -2.26
CA TRP A 103 2.91 -1.39 -1.40
C TRP A 103 2.47 -0.53 -0.23
N ALA A 104 1.18 -0.55 0.07
CA ALA A 104 0.63 0.21 1.18
C ALA A 104 -0.27 -0.66 2.06
N SER A 105 -0.12 -0.54 3.38
CA SER A 105 -1.05 -1.11 4.34
C SER A 105 -2.08 -0.08 4.76
N THR A 106 -3.29 -0.54 5.05
CA THR A 106 -4.42 0.29 5.43
C THR A 106 -5.11 -0.29 6.68
N LEU A 107 -6.15 0.37 7.16
CA LEU A 107 -6.98 -0.21 8.23
C LEU A 107 -7.74 -1.47 7.80
N ASN A 108 -7.79 -1.80 6.49
CA ASN A 108 -8.54 -2.96 5.99
C ASN A 108 -7.81 -3.68 4.86
N GLY A 109 -6.56 -4.07 5.08
CA GLY A 109 -5.77 -4.84 4.12
C GLY A 109 -4.55 -4.11 3.59
N ILE A 110 -3.90 -4.75 2.61
CA ILE A 110 -2.71 -4.26 1.91
C ILE A 110 -3.07 -4.06 0.44
N CYS A 111 -2.46 -3.09 -0.23
CA CYS A 111 -2.58 -2.95 -1.67
C CYS A 111 -1.22 -2.87 -2.36
N LYS A 112 -1.18 -3.38 -3.59
CA LYS A 112 -0.12 -3.25 -4.56
C LYS A 112 -0.48 -2.13 -5.52
N ILE A 113 0.41 -1.17 -5.71
CA ILE A 113 0.19 -0.01 -6.57
C ILE A 113 1.30 0.01 -7.61
N ILE A 114 0.91 -0.09 -8.87
CA ILE A 114 1.83 -0.16 -10.02
C ILE A 114 1.78 1.17 -10.76
N PRO A 115 2.81 2.04 -10.62
CA PRO A 115 2.91 3.26 -11.40
C PRO A 115 3.30 2.93 -12.84
N ARG A 116 2.57 3.45 -13.80
CA ARG A 116 2.88 3.36 -15.25
C ARG A 116 2.97 4.77 -15.81
N GLU A 117 4.06 5.08 -16.50
CA GLU A 117 4.18 6.35 -17.20
C GLU A 117 3.20 6.42 -18.36
N GLU A 118 2.50 7.53 -18.45
CA GLU A 118 1.65 7.88 -19.59
C GLU A 118 2.33 8.94 -20.45
N GLY A 119 1.94 9.02 -21.72
CA GLY A 119 2.42 10.06 -22.62
C GLY A 119 2.25 11.46 -22.03
N LYS A 120 3.20 12.37 -22.28
CA LYS A 120 3.28 13.74 -21.73
C LYS A 120 3.68 13.82 -20.24
N GLY A 121 4.40 12.83 -19.71
CA GLY A 121 4.97 12.87 -18.36
C GLY A 121 3.94 12.73 -17.25
N GLY A 122 2.79 12.10 -17.51
CA GLY A 122 1.83 11.70 -16.48
C GLY A 122 2.06 10.29 -15.97
N TYR A 123 1.31 9.93 -14.94
CA TYR A 123 1.29 8.58 -14.38
C TYR A 123 -0.13 8.06 -14.27
N HIS A 124 -0.31 6.79 -14.60
CA HIS A 124 -1.47 5.99 -14.23
C HIS A 124 -1.06 5.01 -13.13
N PHE A 125 -1.95 4.80 -12.17
CA PHE A 125 -1.71 3.91 -11.04
C PHE A 125 -2.74 2.77 -11.05
N SER A 126 -2.26 1.55 -11.27
CA SER A 126 -3.10 0.35 -11.14
C SER A 126 -3.03 -0.14 -9.71
N VAL A 127 -4.17 -0.26 -9.04
CA VAL A 127 -4.26 -0.68 -7.64
C VAL A 127 -4.87 -2.09 -7.56
N VAL A 128 -4.21 -2.98 -6.82
CA VAL A 128 -4.71 -4.32 -6.50
C VAL A 128 -4.77 -4.47 -4.99
N ALA A 129 -5.96 -4.69 -4.46
CA ALA A 129 -6.19 -4.84 -3.03
C ALA A 129 -6.14 -6.31 -2.60
N PHE A 130 -5.60 -6.55 -1.40
CA PHE A 130 -5.54 -7.84 -0.73
C PHE A 130 -6.16 -7.73 0.66
N GLY A 131 -6.87 -8.78 1.06
CA GLY A 131 -7.58 -8.84 2.33
C GLY A 131 -7.43 -10.20 3.04
N VAL A 132 -8.27 -10.42 4.03
CA VAL A 132 -8.32 -11.69 4.77
C VAL A 132 -8.51 -12.90 3.86
N PRO A 133 -9.35 -12.87 2.80
CA PRO A 133 -9.50 -13.98 1.88
C PRO A 133 -8.20 -14.37 1.15
N ASP A 134 -7.28 -13.43 1.04
CA ASP A 134 -5.97 -13.60 0.39
C ASP A 134 -4.88 -14.06 1.36
N GLY A 135 -5.24 -14.37 2.61
CA GLY A 135 -4.32 -14.86 3.63
C GLY A 135 -3.70 -13.78 4.52
N LEU A 136 -4.19 -12.54 4.44
CA LEU A 136 -3.78 -11.51 5.39
C LEU A 136 -4.38 -11.75 6.78
N GLN A 137 -3.70 -11.22 7.81
CA GLN A 137 -4.26 -11.20 9.16
C GLN A 137 -5.61 -10.47 9.18
N SER A 138 -6.48 -10.86 10.08
CA SER A 138 -7.70 -10.12 10.37
C SER A 138 -7.39 -8.87 11.20
N GLY A 139 -8.05 -7.75 10.88
CA GLY A 139 -7.90 -6.50 11.61
C GLY A 139 -7.02 -5.48 10.90
N MET A 140 -6.83 -4.36 11.60
CA MET A 140 -6.11 -3.22 11.06
C MET A 140 -4.60 -3.43 11.03
N PHE A 141 -3.94 -2.79 10.08
CA PHE A 141 -2.49 -2.61 10.08
C PHE A 141 -2.13 -1.32 10.84
N TYR A 142 -1.02 -1.38 11.59
CA TYR A 142 -0.59 -0.26 12.41
C TYR A 142 0.30 0.71 11.65
N ASP A 143 0.26 1.96 12.09
CA ASP A 143 1.07 3.04 11.55
C ASP A 143 2.55 2.74 11.80
N HIS A 144 3.39 3.02 10.80
CA HIS A 144 4.84 2.80 10.83
C HIS A 144 5.28 1.34 11.06
N ALA A 145 4.36 0.38 11.05
CA ALA A 145 4.66 -1.04 11.24
C ALA A 145 4.93 -1.75 9.92
N ALA A 146 5.84 -1.20 9.11
CA ALA A 146 6.23 -1.81 7.84
C ALA A 146 7.75 -1.76 7.64
N LEU A 147 8.30 -2.81 7.03
CA LEU A 147 9.73 -2.96 6.78
C LEU A 147 9.98 -3.66 5.45
N LYS A 148 10.90 -3.11 4.65
CA LYS A 148 11.54 -3.83 3.54
C LYS A 148 12.88 -4.36 4.02
N ALA A 149 13.02 -5.67 4.08
CA ALA A 149 14.24 -6.33 4.45
C ALA A 149 15.29 -6.30 3.32
N LYS A 150 16.55 -6.50 3.65
CA LYS A 150 17.68 -6.50 2.68
C LYS A 150 17.53 -7.56 1.57
N ASN A 151 16.81 -8.64 1.83
CA ASN A 151 16.52 -9.70 0.86
C ASN A 151 15.29 -9.40 -0.02
N GLY A 152 14.71 -8.20 0.07
CA GLY A 152 13.54 -7.77 -0.70
C GLY A 152 12.19 -8.19 -0.12
N MET A 153 12.16 -8.97 0.95
CA MET A 153 10.92 -9.32 1.64
C MET A 153 10.27 -8.08 2.26
N LEU A 154 8.96 -7.99 2.15
CA LEU A 154 8.14 -6.96 2.79
C LEU A 154 7.44 -7.52 4.01
N TYR A 155 7.38 -6.73 5.07
CA TYR A 155 6.73 -7.04 6.34
C TYR A 155 5.74 -5.93 6.69
N PHE A 156 4.53 -6.29 7.11
CA PHE A 156 3.50 -5.35 7.55
C PHE A 156 2.86 -5.85 8.83
N GLY A 157 2.97 -5.06 9.89
CA GLY A 157 2.46 -5.38 11.23
C GLY A 157 1.06 -4.85 11.46
N GLY A 158 0.28 -5.58 12.24
CA GLY A 158 -1.09 -5.20 12.57
C GLY A 158 -1.61 -5.85 13.85
N ALA A 159 -2.91 -5.77 14.08
CA ALA A 159 -3.56 -6.13 15.33
C ALA A 159 -3.41 -7.61 15.74
N HIS A 160 -3.27 -8.51 14.77
CA HIS A 160 -3.18 -9.94 15.00
C HIS A 160 -1.85 -10.54 14.53
N GLY A 161 -0.77 -9.76 14.56
CA GLY A 161 0.55 -10.18 14.18
C GLY A 161 1.08 -9.42 12.97
N PHE A 162 1.80 -10.09 12.07
CA PHE A 162 2.35 -9.47 10.88
C PHE A 162 2.21 -10.40 9.68
N ASN A 163 2.06 -9.79 8.51
CA ASN A 163 2.18 -10.47 7.23
C ASN A 163 3.54 -10.18 6.62
N TYR A 164 4.14 -11.19 5.99
CA TYR A 164 5.37 -11.02 5.21
C TYR A 164 5.29 -11.80 3.91
N PHE A 165 5.88 -11.27 2.86
CA PHE A 165 5.88 -11.89 1.55
C PHE A 165 7.03 -11.40 0.67
N ASN A 166 7.35 -12.17 -0.36
CA ASN A 166 8.23 -11.74 -1.43
C ASN A 166 7.38 -11.11 -2.55
N PRO A 167 7.53 -9.80 -2.84
CA PRO A 167 6.76 -9.12 -3.89
C PRO A 167 6.87 -9.79 -5.27
N GLY A 168 8.06 -10.30 -5.61
CA GLY A 168 8.30 -10.97 -6.89
C GLY A 168 7.54 -12.30 -7.08
N HIS A 169 7.06 -12.90 -6.00
CA HIS A 169 6.23 -14.12 -6.05
C HIS A 169 4.72 -13.81 -6.04
N MET A 170 4.36 -12.54 -5.87
CA MET A 170 2.97 -12.10 -5.90
C MET A 170 2.52 -11.87 -7.35
N VAL A 171 2.35 -12.96 -8.08
CA VAL A 171 1.75 -12.93 -9.41
C VAL A 171 0.25 -12.75 -9.22
N CYS A 172 -0.23 -11.54 -9.45
CA CYS A 172 -1.63 -11.37 -9.79
C CYS A 172 -1.78 -11.95 -11.20
N GLU A 173 -2.25 -13.17 -11.33
CA GLU A 173 -2.90 -13.54 -12.58
C GLU A 173 -4.00 -12.48 -12.78
N GLU A 174 -3.95 -11.74 -13.88
CA GLU A 174 -5.12 -11.04 -14.38
C GLU A 174 -6.15 -12.14 -14.65
N ALA A 175 -6.84 -12.55 -13.59
CA ALA A 175 -8.02 -13.37 -13.72
C ALA A 175 -8.94 -12.50 -14.58
N ALA A 176 -9.04 -12.86 -15.86
CA ALA A 176 -10.13 -12.35 -16.66
C ALA A 176 -11.37 -12.52 -15.78
N ASN A 177 -12.00 -11.40 -15.39
CA ASN A 177 -13.17 -11.36 -14.51
C ASN A 177 -14.32 -12.12 -15.21
N ARG A 178 -14.21 -13.44 -15.28
CA ARG A 178 -15.31 -14.33 -15.66
C ARG A 178 -16.14 -14.49 -14.39
N PRO A 179 -17.38 -14.04 -14.37
CA PRO A 179 -18.25 -14.33 -13.26
C PRO A 179 -18.30 -15.85 -13.05
N ILE A 180 -17.87 -16.28 -11.88
CA ILE A 180 -17.98 -17.68 -11.48
C ILE A 180 -19.30 -17.81 -10.74
N LEU A 181 -20.21 -18.61 -11.28
CA LEU A 181 -21.43 -18.98 -10.55
C LEU A 181 -21.01 -19.81 -9.32
N THR A 182 -21.15 -19.23 -8.14
CA THR A 182 -20.78 -19.87 -6.87
C THR A 182 -21.93 -20.67 -6.25
N GLY A 183 -23.14 -20.52 -6.76
CA GLY A 183 -24.31 -21.27 -6.32
C GLY A 183 -25.53 -20.98 -7.20
N LEU A 184 -26.37 -21.95 -7.38
CA LEU A 184 -27.68 -21.83 -7.99
C LEU A 184 -28.73 -22.38 -7.02
N SER A 185 -29.70 -21.57 -6.65
CA SER A 185 -30.86 -22.02 -5.89
C SER A 185 -32.13 -21.84 -6.72
N ILE A 186 -32.92 -22.89 -6.82
CA ILE A 186 -34.23 -22.85 -7.47
C ILE A 186 -35.27 -22.95 -6.34
N PHE A 187 -36.13 -21.96 -6.18
CA PHE A 187 -37.12 -21.86 -5.09
C PHE A 187 -36.50 -22.08 -3.71
N ASN A 188 -35.39 -21.40 -3.39
CA ASN A 188 -34.61 -21.55 -2.15
C ASN A 188 -34.04 -22.95 -1.87
N THR A 189 -34.08 -23.87 -2.83
CA THR A 189 -33.48 -25.19 -2.70
C THR A 189 -32.13 -25.18 -3.45
N PRO A 190 -30.97 -25.44 -2.76
CA PRO A 190 -29.69 -25.53 -3.42
C PRO A 190 -29.71 -26.66 -4.46
N SER A 191 -29.44 -26.33 -5.72
CA SER A 191 -29.23 -27.36 -6.72
C SER A 191 -27.79 -27.85 -6.56
N GLY A 192 -27.60 -29.19 -6.45
CA GLY A 192 -26.31 -29.81 -6.22
C GLY A 192 -25.32 -29.58 -7.37
N TRP A 193 -24.65 -28.45 -7.35
CA TRP A 193 -23.51 -28.16 -8.22
C TRP A 193 -22.22 -28.45 -7.48
N GLU A 194 -21.42 -29.39 -7.98
CA GLU A 194 -20.09 -29.64 -7.44
C GLU A 194 -19.12 -28.54 -7.90
N LYS A 195 -18.43 -27.99 -6.91
CA LYS A 195 -17.50 -26.87 -7.02
C LYS A 195 -16.19 -27.28 -7.69
N ASN A 196 -15.81 -26.60 -8.76
CA ASN A 196 -14.41 -26.42 -9.12
C ASN A 196 -14.01 -24.97 -8.79
N MET A 197 -13.70 -24.70 -7.53
CA MET A 197 -13.05 -23.46 -7.16
C MET A 197 -11.55 -23.60 -7.32
N ARG A 198 -10.95 -22.89 -8.27
CA ARG A 198 -9.52 -22.57 -8.20
C ARG A 198 -9.39 -21.34 -7.33
N THR A 199 -9.14 -21.56 -6.07
CA THR A 199 -8.73 -20.52 -5.14
C THR A 199 -7.30 -20.09 -5.44
N CYS A 200 -7.06 -18.79 -5.64
CA CYS A 200 -5.71 -18.25 -5.54
C CYS A 200 -5.25 -18.44 -4.10
N ARG A 201 -4.38 -19.40 -3.84
CA ARG A 201 -3.74 -19.56 -2.53
C ARG A 201 -2.52 -18.67 -2.48
N PHE A 202 -2.46 -17.79 -1.48
CA PHE A 202 -1.18 -17.31 -0.97
C PHE A 202 -0.45 -18.55 -0.43
N VAL A 203 0.49 -19.07 -1.19
CA VAL A 203 1.39 -20.08 -0.69
C VAL A 203 2.43 -19.34 0.13
N CYS A 204 2.25 -19.29 1.45
CA CYS A 204 3.36 -19.06 2.36
C CYS A 204 4.28 -20.28 2.24
N PRO A 205 5.48 -20.18 1.69
CA PRO A 205 6.45 -21.25 1.80
C PRO A 205 6.97 -21.26 3.24
N HIS A 206 6.69 -22.35 3.95
CA HIS A 206 7.11 -22.70 5.29
C HIS A 206 6.35 -22.09 6.47
N ASP A 207 5.35 -22.83 6.91
CA ASP A 207 5.02 -22.97 8.31
C ASP A 207 6.05 -23.94 8.94
N PRO A 208 6.95 -23.49 9.83
CA PRO A 208 7.90 -24.38 10.50
C PRO A 208 7.23 -25.28 11.55
N TYR A 209 5.93 -25.15 11.78
CA TYR A 209 5.18 -25.94 12.77
C TYR A 209 4.10 -26.83 12.15
N GLY A 210 4.28 -27.24 10.91
CA GLY A 210 3.55 -28.31 10.20
C GLY A 210 2.33 -28.91 10.93
N GLN A 211 1.23 -28.17 11.05
CA GLN A 211 -0.04 -28.77 11.41
C GLN A 211 -0.97 -28.73 10.20
N ASP A 212 -1.01 -29.86 9.50
CA ASP A 212 -2.08 -30.24 8.60
C ASP A 212 -3.44 -29.97 9.25
N ARG A 213 -4.14 -28.93 8.81
CA ARG A 213 -5.57 -28.79 9.05
C ARG A 213 -6.33 -29.10 7.76
N THR A 214 -6.26 -30.35 7.35
CA THR A 214 -7.32 -30.98 6.58
C THR A 214 -8.40 -31.40 7.58
N SER A 215 -9.46 -30.65 7.73
CA SER A 215 -10.77 -31.20 8.09
C SER A 215 -11.85 -30.11 8.06
N LEU A 216 -12.80 -30.39 7.20
CA LEU A 216 -14.17 -29.92 7.03
C LEU A 216 -14.40 -28.79 6.07
#